data_152c8f2273adf48f8cf3e6493320dc10
#
_entry.id   152c8f2273adf48f8cf3e6493320dc10
#
_cell.length_a   1.000
_cell.length_b   1.000
_cell.length_c   1.000
_cell.angle_alpha   90.00
_cell.angle_beta   90.00
_cell.angle_gamma   90.00
#
_symmetry.space_group_name_H-M   'P 1'
#
loop_
_entity.id
_entity.type
_entity.pdbx_description
1 polymer ?
#
loop_
_entity_poly.entity_id
_entity_poly.type
_entity_poly.pdbx_seq_one_letter_code
_entity_poly.pdbx_strand_id
1 'polypeptide(L)' 'MKKLLFIVNPKAGKTKSNAPLFDAVAAFSRAGYLVRVFLTEAGGEARTYAAKWGPQYDV' A
#
# COMPACT_ATOMS: atom_id res chain seq x y z
N MET A 1 17.44 -4.15 3.25
CA MET A 1 16.37 -3.56 2.41
C MET A 1 15.18 -3.25 3.30
N LYS A 2 14.71 -2.03 3.24
CA LYS A 2 13.55 -1.62 4.02
C LYS A 2 12.27 -2.14 3.41
N LYS A 3 11.33 -2.50 4.26
CA LYS A 3 10.04 -3.01 3.83
C LYS A 3 8.98 -1.93 3.96
N LEU A 4 8.21 -1.73 2.90
CA LEU A 4 7.14 -0.74 2.85
C LEU A 4 5.81 -1.44 2.65
N LEU A 5 4.85 -1.13 3.52
CA LEU A 5 3.50 -1.65 3.42
C LEU A 5 2.60 -0.57 2.84
N PHE A 6 1.96 -0.87 1.73
CA PHE A 6 1.08 0.05 1.03
C PHE A 6 -0.34 -0.50 1.09
N ILE A 7 -1.21 0.15 1.83
CA ILE A 7 -2.60 -0.30 1.98
C ILE A 7 -3.49 0.65 1.20
N VAL A 8 -4.23 0.11 0.25
CA VAL A 8 -5.03 0.90 -0.68
C VAL A 8 -6.46 0.38 -0.72
N ASN A 9 -7.42 1.30 -0.65
CA ASN A 9 -8.80 0.98 -0.91
C ASN A 9 -9.17 1.51 -2.29
N PRO A 10 -9.27 0.64 -3.31
CA PRO A 10 -9.53 1.08 -4.66
C PRO A 10 -10.91 1.71 -4.85
N LYS A 11 -11.82 1.49 -3.91
CA LYS A 11 -13.16 2.06 -3.96
C LYS A 11 -13.25 3.44 -3.32
N ALA A 12 -12.25 3.81 -2.53
CA ALA A 12 -12.29 5.08 -1.80
C ALA A 12 -12.08 6.29 -2.70
N GLY A 13 -11.41 6.10 -3.81
CA GLY A 13 -11.16 7.17 -4.77
C GLY A 13 -12.05 7.03 -5.98
N LYS A 14 -12.36 8.13 -6.62
CA LYS A 14 -13.09 8.15 -7.89
C LYS A 14 -12.13 7.96 -9.06
N THR A 15 -10.97 7.42 -8.80
CA THR A 15 -9.96 7.23 -9.83
C THR A 15 -10.38 6.10 -10.76
N LYS A 16 -10.44 6.42 -12.02
CA LYS A 16 -10.72 5.43 -13.05
C LYS A 16 -9.46 4.72 -13.52
N SER A 17 -8.32 5.11 -12.98
CA SER A 17 -7.03 4.58 -13.39
C SER A 17 -6.19 4.28 -12.15
N ASN A 18 -5.44 3.20 -12.21
CA ASN A 18 -4.49 2.83 -11.16
C ASN A 18 -3.09 3.38 -11.43
N ALA A 19 -2.93 4.25 -12.41
CA ALA A 19 -1.62 4.76 -12.77
C ALA A 19 -0.91 5.47 -11.61
N PRO A 20 -1.56 6.32 -10.80
CA PRO A 20 -0.90 6.93 -9.66
C PRO A 20 -0.38 5.91 -8.64
N LEU A 21 -1.11 4.81 -8.43
CA LEU A 21 -0.66 3.75 -7.54
C LEU A 21 0.58 3.06 -8.09
N PHE A 22 0.56 2.72 -9.37
CA PHE A 22 1.72 2.07 -9.99
C PHE A 22 2.93 2.98 -9.98
N ASP A 23 2.74 4.27 -10.22
CA ASP A 23 3.84 5.24 -10.17
C ASP A 23 4.44 5.31 -8.78
N ALA A 24 3.62 5.33 -7.73
CA ALA A 24 4.09 5.36 -6.36
C ALA A 24 4.88 4.09 -6.02
N VAL A 25 4.35 2.93 -6.37
CA VAL A 25 5.03 1.65 -6.12
C VAL A 25 6.36 1.62 -6.83
N ALA A 26 6.40 2.05 -8.09
CA ALA A 26 7.65 2.07 -8.86
C ALA A 26 8.67 3.01 -8.23
N ALA A 27 8.24 4.18 -7.77
CA ALA A 27 9.12 5.14 -7.14
C ALA A 27 9.75 4.58 -5.87
N PHE A 28 8.94 3.96 -5.00
CA PHE A 28 9.46 3.36 -3.78
C PHE A 28 10.38 2.17 -4.07
N SER A 29 10.03 1.37 -5.06
CA SER A 29 10.85 0.25 -5.44
C SER A 29 12.22 0.70 -5.93
N ARG A 30 12.27 1.76 -6.72
CA ARG A 30 13.53 2.34 -7.19
C ARG A 30 14.36 2.90 -6.05
N ALA A 31 13.71 3.36 -4.99
CA ALA A 31 14.40 3.88 -3.82
C ALA A 31 14.97 2.77 -2.92
N GLY A 32 14.73 1.53 -3.26
CA GLY A 32 15.30 0.40 -2.52
C GLY A 32 14.36 -0.23 -1.52
N TYR A 33 13.07 0.10 -1.55
CA TYR A 33 12.09 -0.52 -0.67
C TYR A 33 11.55 -1.81 -1.26
N LEU A 34 11.36 -2.78 -0.39
CA LEU A 34 10.56 -3.95 -0.74
C LEU A 34 9.10 -3.58 -0.48
N VAL A 35 8.35 -3.38 -1.55
CA VAL A 35 6.98 -2.87 -1.45
C VAL A 35 5.99 -4.02 -1.45
N ARG A 36 5.07 -4.00 -0.49
CA ARG A 36 3.94 -4.92 -0.48
C ARG A 36 2.65 -4.10 -0.51
N VAL A 37 1.75 -4.46 -1.41
CA VAL A 37 0.48 -3.77 -1.59
C VAL A 37 -0.64 -4.67 -1.11
N PHE A 38 -1.48 -4.16 -0.21
CA PHE A 38 -2.73 -4.81 0.17
C PHE A 38 -3.89 -3.98 -0.33
N LEU A 39 -4.81 -4.62 -1.03
CA LEU A 39 -6.04 -3.97 -1.49
C LEU A 39 -7.15 -4.29 -0.50
N THR A 40 -7.85 -3.26 -0.04
CA THR A 40 -8.95 -3.42 0.90
C THR A 40 -10.28 -3.22 0.19
N GLU A 41 -11.32 -3.84 0.73
CA GLU A 41 -12.67 -3.69 0.16
C GLU A 41 -13.57 -2.88 1.07
N ALA A 42 -13.34 -2.93 2.37
CA ALA A 42 -14.13 -2.21 3.36
C ALA A 42 -13.25 -1.29 4.18
N GLY A 43 -13.82 -0.20 4.67
CA GLY A 43 -13.05 0.84 5.35
C GLY A 43 -12.29 0.38 6.59
N GLY A 44 -12.76 -0.64 7.29
CA GLY A 44 -12.09 -1.13 8.49
C GLY A 44 -10.88 -2.01 8.23
N GLU A 45 -10.74 -2.53 7.02
CA GLU A 45 -9.68 -3.46 6.71
C GLU A 45 -8.29 -2.82 6.74
N ALA A 46 -8.20 -1.57 6.33
CA ALA A 46 -6.89 -0.88 6.33
C ALA A 46 -6.32 -0.84 7.75
N ARG A 47 -7.14 -0.53 8.73
CA ARG A 47 -6.72 -0.49 10.13
C ARG A 47 -6.31 -1.88 10.61
N THR A 48 -7.09 -2.89 10.25
CA THR A 48 -6.80 -4.27 10.62
C THR A 48 -5.47 -4.73 10.05
N TYR A 49 -5.24 -4.46 8.78
CA TYR A 49 -4.00 -4.84 8.13
C TYR A 49 -2.81 -4.08 8.72
N ALA A 50 -2.97 -2.80 8.97
CA ALA A 50 -1.90 -2.01 9.56
C ALA A 50 -1.53 -2.52 10.94
N ALA A 51 -2.52 -2.86 11.76
CA ALA A 51 -2.28 -3.39 13.10
C ALA A 51 -1.59 -4.76 13.06
N LYS A 52 -2.01 -5.63 12.13
CA LYS A 52 -1.52 -6.99 12.06
C LYS A 52 -0.15 -7.07 11.38
N TRP A 53 0.04 -6.34 10.29
CA TRP A 53 1.22 -6.47 9.45
C TRP A 53 2.21 -5.31 9.58
N GLY A 54 1.73 -4.17 10.07
CA GLY A 54 2.57 -2.99 10.19
C GLY A 54 3.89 -3.21 10.92
N PRO A 55 3.89 -3.94 12.07
CA PRO A 55 5.13 -4.16 12.81
C PRO A 55 6.22 -4.90 12.03
N GLN A 56 5.86 -5.59 10.96
CA GLN A 56 6.81 -6.30 10.12
C GLN A 56 7.43 -5.41 9.04
N TYR A 57 6.98 -4.17 8.95
CA TYR A 57 7.40 -3.24 7.91
C TYR A 57 7.99 -1.99 8.52
N ASP A 58 8.91 -1.37 7.80
CA ASP A 58 9.57 -0.15 8.24
C ASP A 58 8.73 1.10 7.96
N VAL A 59 7.92 1.04 6.93
CA VAL A 59 7.09 2.17 6.53
C VAL A 59 5.69 1.73 6.24
#